data_e1b307b3f787edbb9b66e99c02395465
#
_entry.id   e1b307b3f787edbb9b66e99c02395465
#
_cell.length_a   1.000
_cell.length_b   1.000
_cell.length_c   1.000
_cell.angle_alpha   90.00
_cell.angle_beta   90.00
_cell.angle_gamma   90.00
#
_symmetry.space_group_name_H-M   'P 1'
#
loop_
_entity.id
_entity.type
_entity.pdbx_description
1 polymer ?
#
loop_
_entity_poly.entity_id
_entity_poly.type
_entity_poly.pdbx_seq_one_letter_code
_entity_poly.pdbx_strand_id
1 'polypeptide(L)'
;MHQEYHRAPYHIYTAPEKADVQAIHRYLSEDSYWAESIPLEVVSRAIQNSLCFSLYAAEKQIGFARVITDKATFAYLCDVYVLPEFRGQGLSKWLMRCIQEHPDLQNLRRFMLATKDAHGLYAQFGFKPTAAPDRLMEIVNRAIYKSAVVS
;
A
#
# COMPACT_ATOMS: atom_id res chain seq x y z
N MET A 1 0.78 7.91 17.02
CA MET A 1 0.38 9.27 16.59
C MET A 1 0.27 9.33 15.09
N HIS A 2 -0.79 9.95 14.60
CA HIS A 2 -1.04 10.02 13.15
C HIS A 2 -0.20 11.13 12.52
N GLN A 3 0.19 10.91 11.28
CA GLN A 3 1.03 11.83 10.53
C GLN A 3 0.24 12.45 9.38
N GLU A 4 0.61 13.68 9.04
CA GLU A 4 0.09 14.37 7.87
C GLU A 4 1.26 14.95 7.09
N TYR A 5 1.20 14.82 5.78
CA TYR A 5 2.22 15.35 4.87
C TYR A 5 1.54 16.20 3.82
N HIS A 6 2.12 17.35 3.52
CA HIS A 6 1.48 18.30 2.62
C HIS A 6 2.42 18.75 1.50
N ARG A 7 1.91 18.67 0.27
CA ARG A 7 2.56 19.23 -0.93
C ARG A 7 1.42 19.73 -1.81
N ALA A 8 1.02 20.98 -1.57
CA ALA A 8 -0.16 21.56 -2.22
C ALA A 8 -0.18 21.27 -3.72
N PRO A 9 -1.28 20.83 -4.31
CA PRO A 9 -2.60 20.64 -3.71
C PRO A 9 -2.84 19.27 -3.08
N TYR A 10 -1.78 18.49 -2.82
CA TYR A 10 -1.87 17.10 -2.38
C TYR A 10 -1.58 16.95 -0.89
N HIS A 11 -2.19 15.95 -0.29
CA HIS A 11 -2.02 15.63 1.12
C HIS A 11 -1.93 14.11 1.30
N ILE A 12 -1.13 13.67 2.28
CA ILE A 12 -1.06 12.27 2.68
C ILE A 12 -1.40 12.21 4.17
N TYR A 13 -2.29 11.30 4.55
CA TYR A 13 -2.73 11.13 5.92
C TYR A 13 -2.54 9.69 6.36
N THR A 14 -2.14 9.48 7.62
CA THR A 14 -2.09 8.13 8.20
C THR A 14 -3.23 7.88 9.19
N ALA A 15 -4.04 8.88 9.53
CA ALA A 15 -5.20 8.70 10.39
C ALA A 15 -6.16 7.69 9.74
N PRO A 16 -6.63 6.67 10.50
CA PRO A 16 -7.50 5.62 9.96
C PRO A 16 -8.78 6.15 9.30
N GLU A 17 -9.37 7.21 9.84
CA GLU A 17 -10.60 7.79 9.29
C GLU A 17 -10.38 8.45 7.92
N LYS A 18 -9.14 8.68 7.54
CA LYS A 18 -8.82 9.22 6.21
C LYS A 18 -8.75 8.14 5.13
N ALA A 19 -8.78 6.88 5.49
CA ALA A 19 -8.84 5.81 4.49
C ALA A 19 -10.28 5.67 4.01
N ASP A 20 -10.52 6.07 2.77
CA ASP A 20 -11.83 5.91 2.11
C ASP A 20 -11.98 4.47 1.67
N VAL A 21 -12.59 3.65 2.52
CA VAL A 21 -12.70 2.21 2.32
C VAL A 21 -13.38 1.87 1.00
N GLN A 22 -14.42 2.62 0.65
CA GLN A 22 -15.16 2.38 -0.59
C GLN A 22 -14.29 2.64 -1.82
N ALA A 23 -13.56 3.75 -1.82
CA ALA A 23 -12.67 4.09 -2.93
C ALA A 23 -11.53 3.09 -3.05
N ILE A 24 -10.93 2.70 -1.92
CA ILE A 24 -9.84 1.72 -1.89
C ILE A 24 -10.35 0.37 -2.40
N HIS A 25 -11.49 -0.07 -1.92
CA HIS A 25 -12.10 -1.34 -2.37
C HIS A 25 -12.34 -1.32 -3.87
N ARG A 26 -12.89 -0.22 -4.40
CA ARG A 26 -13.17 -0.13 -5.83
C ARG A 26 -11.90 -0.31 -6.65
N TYR A 27 -10.82 0.40 -6.28
CA TYR A 27 -9.57 0.26 -7.01
C TYR A 27 -9.01 -1.16 -6.91
N LEU A 28 -8.93 -1.71 -5.69
CA LEU A 28 -8.34 -3.03 -5.50
C LEU A 28 -9.12 -4.11 -6.21
N SER A 29 -10.45 -4.08 -6.11
CA SER A 29 -11.29 -5.15 -6.67
C SER A 29 -11.42 -5.06 -8.19
N GLU A 30 -11.39 -3.87 -8.77
CA GLU A 30 -11.67 -3.66 -10.19
C GLU A 30 -10.42 -3.35 -11.02
N ASP A 31 -9.43 -2.65 -10.46
CA ASP A 31 -8.32 -2.12 -11.24
C ASP A 31 -6.95 -2.71 -10.88
N SER A 32 -6.82 -3.39 -9.73
CA SER A 32 -5.55 -4.02 -9.39
C SER A 32 -5.48 -5.44 -9.95
N TYR A 33 -4.24 -5.86 -10.28
CA TYR A 33 -4.03 -7.26 -10.68
C TYR A 33 -3.82 -8.19 -9.49
N TRP A 34 -3.47 -7.63 -8.33
CA TRP A 34 -3.09 -8.44 -7.16
C TRP A 34 -4.24 -8.73 -6.20
N ALA A 35 -5.34 -7.99 -6.29
CA ALA A 35 -6.47 -8.14 -5.37
C ALA A 35 -7.82 -8.11 -6.11
N GLU A 36 -7.83 -8.54 -7.36
CA GLU A 36 -9.04 -8.59 -8.17
C GLU A 36 -10.16 -9.35 -7.44
N SER A 37 -11.34 -8.74 -7.40
CA SER A 37 -12.54 -9.28 -6.77
C SER A 37 -12.49 -9.40 -5.23
N ILE A 38 -11.56 -8.75 -4.57
CA ILE A 38 -11.46 -8.78 -3.12
C ILE A 38 -12.76 -8.23 -2.49
N PRO A 39 -13.35 -8.94 -1.50
CA PRO A 39 -14.58 -8.45 -0.85
C PRO A 39 -14.33 -7.21 -0.01
N LEU A 40 -15.37 -6.35 0.08
CA LEU A 40 -15.30 -5.10 0.83
C LEU A 40 -14.93 -5.34 2.31
N GLU A 41 -15.51 -6.35 2.94
CA GLU A 41 -15.22 -6.63 4.36
C GLU A 41 -13.77 -7.04 4.60
N VAL A 42 -13.15 -7.69 3.62
CA VAL A 42 -11.73 -8.08 3.72
C VAL A 42 -10.85 -6.84 3.64
N VAL A 43 -11.15 -5.94 2.71
CA VAL A 43 -10.44 -4.66 2.59
C VAL A 43 -10.57 -3.85 3.88
N SER A 44 -11.78 -3.75 4.42
CA SER A 44 -12.02 -3.01 5.66
C SER A 44 -11.21 -3.56 6.83
N ARG A 45 -11.20 -4.88 6.99
CA ARG A 45 -10.43 -5.53 8.05
C ARG A 45 -8.93 -5.35 7.87
N ALA A 46 -8.45 -5.44 6.64
CA ALA A 46 -7.03 -5.23 6.34
C ALA A 46 -6.60 -3.80 6.70
N ILE A 47 -7.41 -2.81 6.34
CA ILE A 47 -7.14 -1.41 6.65
C ILE A 47 -7.08 -1.18 8.16
N GLN A 48 -8.00 -1.78 8.90
CA GLN A 48 -8.07 -1.64 10.36
C GLN A 48 -6.83 -2.19 11.06
N ASN A 49 -6.14 -3.13 10.45
CA ASN A 49 -5.01 -3.82 11.06
C ASN A 49 -3.67 -3.49 10.40
N SER A 50 -3.62 -2.40 9.66
CA SER A 50 -2.41 -2.00 8.95
C SER A 50 -2.13 -0.52 9.18
N LEU A 51 -0.88 -0.13 8.92
CA LEU A 51 -0.51 1.28 8.84
C LEU A 51 -0.79 1.73 7.41
N CYS A 52 -1.73 2.66 7.26
CA CYS A 52 -2.20 3.08 5.94
C CYS A 52 -1.80 4.51 5.64
N PHE A 53 -1.46 4.75 4.38
CA PHE A 53 -1.13 6.08 3.87
C PHE A 53 -2.15 6.42 2.79
N SER A 54 -2.95 7.45 3.04
CA SER A 54 -4.03 7.84 2.13
C SER A 54 -3.66 9.15 1.44
N LEU A 55 -3.54 9.11 0.13
CA LEU A 55 -3.14 10.25 -0.71
C LEU A 55 -4.40 10.94 -1.25
N TYR A 56 -4.48 12.24 -1.03
CA TYR A 56 -5.64 13.06 -1.40
C TYR A 56 -5.26 14.19 -2.34
N ALA A 57 -6.17 14.50 -3.27
CA ALA A 57 -6.21 15.76 -3.99
C ALA A 57 -7.47 16.45 -3.52
N ALA A 58 -7.34 17.58 -2.79
CA ALA A 58 -8.44 18.21 -2.10
C ALA A 58 -9.17 17.19 -1.21
N GLU A 59 -10.45 16.95 -1.47
CA GLU A 59 -11.23 16.03 -0.63
C GLU A 59 -11.38 14.62 -1.22
N LYS A 60 -10.72 14.36 -2.37
CA LYS A 60 -10.82 13.07 -3.05
C LYS A 60 -9.58 12.23 -2.79
N GLN A 61 -9.74 11.01 -2.34
CA GLN A 61 -8.62 10.06 -2.23
C GLN A 61 -8.24 9.58 -3.62
N ILE A 62 -6.98 9.80 -3.99
CA ILE A 62 -6.44 9.50 -5.31
C ILE A 62 -5.33 8.46 -5.30
N GLY A 63 -4.92 8.04 -4.12
CA GLY A 63 -3.88 7.03 -3.98
C GLY A 63 -3.86 6.44 -2.58
N PHE A 64 -3.06 5.39 -2.42
CA PHE A 64 -3.05 4.62 -1.20
C PHE A 64 -1.79 3.78 -1.10
N ALA A 65 -1.40 3.45 0.12
CA ALA A 65 -0.40 2.43 0.41
C ALA A 65 -0.73 1.83 1.77
N ARG A 66 -0.54 0.53 1.89
CA ARG A 66 -0.79 -0.18 3.13
C ARG A 66 0.50 -0.88 3.58
N VAL A 67 0.83 -0.75 4.85
CA VAL A 67 2.03 -1.37 5.43
C VAL A 67 1.60 -2.29 6.56
N ILE A 68 1.90 -3.58 6.41
CA ILE A 68 1.70 -4.57 7.45
C ILE A 68 2.98 -4.59 8.29
N THR A 69 2.87 -4.29 9.59
CA THR A 69 4.06 -4.11 10.41
C THR A 69 3.79 -4.30 11.88
N ASP A 70 4.81 -4.79 12.61
CA ASP A 70 4.82 -4.77 14.07
C ASP A 70 5.41 -3.45 14.59
N LYS A 71 5.83 -2.55 13.70
CA LYS A 71 6.41 -1.24 14.02
C LYS A 71 7.75 -1.34 14.75
N ALA A 72 8.39 -2.47 14.68
CA ALA A 72 9.65 -2.72 15.43
C ALA A 72 10.66 -3.50 14.59
N THR A 73 10.26 -4.62 14.00
CA THR A 73 11.20 -5.52 13.33
C THR A 73 10.96 -5.69 11.85
N PHE A 74 9.72 -5.59 11.39
CA PHE A 74 9.35 -6.00 10.05
C PHE A 74 8.24 -5.14 9.48
N ALA A 75 8.30 -4.89 8.19
CA ALA A 75 7.22 -4.25 7.45
C ALA A 75 7.08 -4.88 6.06
N TYR A 76 5.86 -4.95 5.59
CA TYR A 76 5.53 -5.40 4.25
C TYR A 76 4.64 -4.38 3.58
N LEU A 77 5.15 -3.77 2.51
CA LEU A 77 4.43 -2.76 1.74
C LEU A 77 3.55 -3.43 0.70
N CYS A 78 2.28 -3.06 0.66
CA CYS A 78 1.32 -3.60 -0.28
C CYS A 78 0.22 -2.59 -0.61
N ASP A 79 -0.60 -2.95 -1.60
CA ASP A 79 -1.76 -2.14 -2.03
C ASP A 79 -1.39 -0.70 -2.38
N VAL A 80 -0.26 -0.52 -3.06
CA VAL A 80 0.21 0.81 -3.48
C VAL A 80 -0.42 1.16 -4.81
N TYR A 81 -1.10 2.31 -4.87
CA TYR A 81 -1.61 2.80 -6.15
C TYR A 81 -1.75 4.32 -6.15
N VAL A 82 -1.71 4.88 -7.35
CA VAL A 82 -2.13 6.26 -7.65
C VAL A 82 -3.08 6.15 -8.83
N LEU A 83 -4.22 6.84 -8.77
CA LEU A 83 -5.20 6.80 -9.86
C LEU A 83 -4.56 7.25 -11.17
N PRO A 84 -4.95 6.63 -12.31
CA PRO A 84 -4.29 6.92 -13.60
C PRO A 84 -4.21 8.40 -13.97
N GLU A 85 -5.25 9.16 -13.72
CA GLU A 85 -5.30 10.58 -14.06
C GLU A 85 -4.33 11.45 -13.25
N PHE A 86 -3.78 10.93 -12.16
CA PHE A 86 -2.83 11.65 -11.32
C PHE A 86 -1.39 11.12 -11.43
N ARG A 87 -1.15 10.16 -12.32
CA ARG A 87 0.20 9.60 -12.52
C ARG A 87 1.09 10.56 -13.30
N GLY A 88 2.40 10.34 -13.21
CA GLY A 88 3.37 11.16 -13.94
C GLY A 88 3.73 12.47 -13.28
N GLN A 89 3.38 12.66 -12.01
CA GLN A 89 3.63 13.88 -11.25
C GLN A 89 4.56 13.66 -10.05
N GLY A 90 5.16 12.49 -9.93
CA GLY A 90 6.05 12.19 -8.81
C GLY A 90 5.32 11.85 -7.51
N LEU A 91 4.02 11.57 -7.56
CA LEU A 91 3.24 11.29 -6.35
C LEU A 91 3.60 9.95 -5.72
N SER A 92 3.88 8.93 -6.54
CA SER A 92 4.35 7.64 -6.01
C SER A 92 5.67 7.79 -5.28
N LYS A 93 6.58 8.59 -5.79
CA LYS A 93 7.88 8.84 -5.14
C LYS A 93 7.69 9.59 -3.83
N TRP A 94 6.82 10.59 -3.81
CA TRP A 94 6.52 11.33 -2.60
C TRP A 94 5.88 10.42 -1.54
N LEU A 95 4.94 9.57 -1.95
CA LEU A 95 4.32 8.59 -1.07
C LEU A 95 5.37 7.67 -0.45
N MET A 96 6.31 7.18 -1.24
CA MET A 96 7.40 6.33 -0.74
C MET A 96 8.29 7.05 0.25
N ARG A 97 8.61 8.32 0.00
CA ARG A 97 9.40 9.12 0.96
C ARG A 97 8.67 9.26 2.29
N CYS A 98 7.38 9.57 2.25
CA CYS A 98 6.57 9.69 3.47
C CYS A 98 6.52 8.37 4.24
N ILE A 99 6.40 7.24 3.52
CA ILE A 99 6.41 5.92 4.15
C ILE A 99 7.74 5.69 4.87
N GLN A 100 8.86 5.95 4.20
CA GLN A 100 10.18 5.70 4.79
C GLN A 100 10.52 6.66 5.93
N GLU A 101 9.91 7.83 5.96
CA GLU A 101 10.11 8.81 7.02
C GLU A 101 9.20 8.58 8.23
N HIS A 102 8.21 7.72 8.10
CA HIS A 102 7.25 7.51 9.19
C HIS A 102 7.94 6.99 10.45
N PRO A 103 7.63 7.56 11.63
CA PRO A 103 8.30 7.18 12.89
C PRO A 103 8.20 5.68 13.21
N ASP A 104 7.12 5.02 12.85
CA ASP A 104 6.89 3.61 13.13
C ASP A 104 7.68 2.67 12.20
N LEU A 105 8.33 3.22 11.18
CA LEU A 105 9.03 2.42 10.18
C LEU A 105 10.54 2.66 10.18
N GLN A 106 11.09 3.03 11.35
CA GLN A 106 12.52 3.27 11.52
C GLN A 106 13.20 2.06 12.14
N ASN A 107 14.45 1.83 11.73
CA ASN A 107 15.30 0.79 12.32
C ASN A 107 14.71 -0.63 12.22
N LEU A 108 13.91 -0.89 11.19
CA LEU A 108 13.38 -2.22 10.95
C LEU A 108 14.50 -3.15 10.46
N ARG A 109 14.47 -4.39 10.92
CA ARG A 109 15.41 -5.39 10.42
C ARG A 109 15.14 -5.71 8.96
N ARG A 110 13.86 -5.72 8.54
CA ARG A 110 13.50 -6.06 7.17
C ARG A 110 12.27 -5.27 6.74
N PHE A 111 12.34 -4.69 5.57
CA PHE A 111 11.22 -4.03 4.93
C PHE A 111 11.07 -4.67 3.55
N MET A 112 9.97 -5.35 3.32
CA MET A 112 9.74 -6.13 2.11
C MET A 112 8.57 -5.63 1.29
N LEU A 113 8.57 -5.98 0.03
CA LEU A 113 7.42 -5.81 -0.87
C LEU A 113 7.51 -6.87 -1.97
N ALA A 114 6.41 -7.05 -2.68
CA ALA A 114 6.39 -7.84 -3.90
C ALA A 114 5.85 -6.95 -5.01
N THR A 115 6.48 -6.99 -6.17
CA THR A 115 6.03 -6.21 -7.32
C THR A 115 6.26 -6.99 -8.60
N LYS A 116 5.32 -6.86 -9.54
CA LYS A 116 5.42 -7.48 -10.85
C LYS A 116 6.24 -6.61 -11.81
N ASP A 117 6.08 -5.28 -11.73
CA ASP A 117 6.53 -4.38 -12.78
C ASP A 117 7.10 -3.04 -12.30
N ALA A 118 7.25 -2.84 -10.99
CA ALA A 118 7.70 -1.55 -10.45
C ALA A 118 9.07 -1.62 -9.75
N HIS A 119 9.91 -2.59 -10.12
CA HIS A 119 11.23 -2.75 -9.50
C HIS A 119 12.06 -1.47 -9.59
N GLY A 120 11.99 -0.77 -10.74
CA GLY A 120 12.75 0.47 -10.93
C GLY A 120 12.35 1.59 -9.97
N LEU A 121 11.07 1.68 -9.66
CA LEU A 121 10.59 2.66 -8.68
C LEU A 121 11.14 2.34 -7.29
N TYR A 122 10.96 1.12 -6.84
CA TYR A 122 11.35 0.73 -5.48
C TYR A 122 12.86 0.68 -5.29
N ALA A 123 13.61 0.36 -6.33
CA ALA A 123 15.08 0.39 -6.28
C ALA A 123 15.60 1.78 -5.92
N GLN A 124 14.92 2.84 -6.33
CA GLN A 124 15.30 4.21 -6.00
C GLN A 124 15.21 4.49 -4.49
N PHE A 125 14.47 3.67 -3.76
CA PHE A 125 14.27 3.82 -2.32
C PHE A 125 15.01 2.76 -1.51
N GLY A 126 15.96 2.07 -2.14
CA GLY A 126 16.83 1.12 -1.45
C GLY A 126 16.34 -0.31 -1.44
N PHE A 127 15.21 -0.61 -2.08
CA PHE A 127 14.74 -1.99 -2.18
C PHE A 127 15.54 -2.75 -3.22
N LYS A 128 15.92 -3.98 -2.89
CA LYS A 128 16.70 -4.86 -3.76
C LYS A 128 16.04 -6.24 -3.77
N PRO A 129 16.27 -7.02 -4.83
CA PRO A 129 15.87 -8.43 -4.78
C PRO A 129 16.42 -9.08 -3.51
N THR A 130 15.65 -9.97 -2.90
CA THR A 130 16.10 -10.63 -1.68
C THR A 130 17.38 -11.40 -1.94
N ALA A 131 18.31 -11.35 -0.97
CA ALA A 131 19.63 -11.99 -1.15
C ALA A 131 19.53 -13.51 -1.18
N ALA A 132 18.52 -14.09 -0.54
CA ALA A 132 18.33 -15.53 -0.48
C ALA A 132 16.85 -15.85 -0.70
N PRO A 133 16.35 -15.73 -1.93
CA PRO A 133 14.93 -15.96 -2.21
C PRO A 133 14.47 -17.38 -1.89
N ASP A 134 15.36 -18.32 -1.94
CA ASP A 134 15.08 -19.72 -1.61
C ASP A 134 14.81 -19.95 -0.11
N ARG A 135 15.08 -18.97 0.73
CA ARG A 135 14.74 -19.03 2.17
C ARG A 135 13.31 -18.62 2.45
N LEU A 136 12.65 -18.01 1.47
CA LEU A 136 11.27 -17.55 1.63
C LEU A 136 10.32 -18.65 1.16
N MET A 137 9.30 -18.91 1.96
CA MET A 137 8.28 -19.90 1.65
C MET A 137 6.91 -19.27 1.82
N GLU A 138 5.93 -19.75 1.06
CA GLU A 138 4.58 -19.18 1.12
C GLU A 138 3.53 -20.27 1.01
N ILE A 139 2.36 -19.99 1.57
CA ILE A 139 1.11 -20.66 1.24
C ILE A 139 0.25 -19.60 0.60
N VAL A 140 -0.11 -19.77 -0.66
CA VAL A 140 -0.89 -18.77 -1.39
C VAL A 140 -2.14 -19.42 -1.98
N ASN A 141 -3.28 -18.75 -1.83
CA ASN A 141 -4.52 -19.17 -2.47
C ASN A 141 -4.87 -18.11 -3.53
N ARG A 142 -4.46 -18.37 -4.76
CA ARG A 142 -4.63 -17.40 -5.86
C ARG A 142 -6.08 -17.24 -6.29
N ALA A 143 -6.93 -18.19 -5.96
CA ALA A 143 -8.34 -18.19 -6.37
C ALA A 143 -9.29 -17.80 -5.22
N ILE A 144 -8.77 -17.32 -4.09
CA ILE A 144 -9.59 -17.11 -2.89
C ILE A 144 -10.75 -16.13 -3.15
N TYR A 145 -10.52 -15.05 -3.90
CA TYR A 145 -11.56 -14.05 -4.12
C TYR A 145 -12.48 -14.40 -5.30
N LYS A 146 -12.08 -15.32 -6.12
CA LYS A 146 -12.96 -15.82 -7.19
C LYS A 146 -14.12 -16.61 -6.62
N SER A 147 -13.88 -17.35 -5.52
CA SER A 147 -14.93 -18.10 -4.85
C SER A 147 -15.98 -17.17 -4.20
N ALA A 148 -15.57 -15.97 -3.80
CA ALA A 148 -16.45 -15.00 -3.17
C ALA A 148 -17.43 -14.37 -4.16
N VAL A 149 -17.13 -14.40 -5.46
CA VAL A 149 -17.94 -13.78 -6.51
C VAL A 149 -19.02 -14.73 -7.04
N VAL A 150 -18.85 -16.03 -6.83
CA VAL A 150 -19.71 -17.07 -7.43
C VAL A 150 -20.95 -17.35 -6.60
N SER A 151 -21.06 -16.84 -5.42
CA SER A 151 -22.20 -17.07 -4.52
C SER A 151 -23.54 -16.61 -5.10
#